data_cb7cd11529017164e38b4fde44c3b6fb
#
_entry.id   cb7cd11529017164e38b4fde44c3b6fb
#
_cell.length_a   1.000
_cell.length_b   1.000
_cell.length_c   1.000
_cell.angle_alpha   90.00
_cell.angle_beta   90.00
_cell.angle_gamma   90.00
#
_symmetry.space_group_name_H-M   'P 1'
#
loop_
_entity.id
_entity.type
_entity.pdbx_description
1 polymer ?
#
loop_
_entity_poly.entity_id
_entity_poly.type
_entity_poly.pdbx_seq_one_letter_code
_entity_poly.pdbx_strand_id
1 'polypeptide(L)'
;MKFFVDTANLAQIKEAAELGILDGCTTNPSLMAKEGIVGQKNVWEHYKKICEIVDGDVSAEVIATDYKGMLDEGKKLAKLHKNIVVKVPMIREGVKAIKYFSDHGIKTNCTLIFSPGQAILAAKAGATYLSPFIGRLDDINSDGIELIHQIRHIYDNYQFKTQILAASVRNALHIVKCAEAGADVVTCPLNSIVGLFYHPLTDKGLAQFLADHEKANKK
;
A
#
# COMPACT_ATOMS: atom_id res chain seq x y z
N MET A 1 0.55 12.26 -3.17
CA MET A 1 0.70 10.79 -3.03
C MET A 1 0.32 10.39 -1.62
N LYS A 2 -0.47 9.34 -1.46
CA LYS A 2 -0.85 8.79 -0.15
C LYS A 2 0.23 7.86 0.38
N PHE A 3 0.40 7.81 1.71
CA PHE A 3 1.29 6.89 2.41
C PHE A 3 0.51 5.77 3.09
N PHE A 4 0.78 4.54 2.68
CA PHE A 4 0.31 3.34 3.38
C PHE A 4 1.49 2.63 4.03
N VAL A 5 1.29 2.06 5.22
CA VAL A 5 2.27 1.18 5.84
C VAL A 5 2.01 -0.27 5.45
N ASP A 6 3.06 -1.01 5.06
CA ASP A 6 2.97 -2.43 4.67
C ASP A 6 3.43 -3.32 5.82
N THR A 7 2.52 -3.64 6.72
CA THR A 7 2.80 -4.45 7.92
C THR A 7 1.52 -5.01 8.55
N ALA A 8 1.64 -6.11 9.29
CA ALA A 8 0.61 -6.63 10.17
C ALA A 8 0.91 -6.33 11.66
N ASN A 9 2.03 -5.70 11.97
CA ASN A 9 2.44 -5.38 13.34
C ASN A 9 1.70 -4.13 13.85
N LEU A 10 0.84 -4.30 14.87
CA LEU A 10 0.02 -3.21 15.41
C LEU A 10 0.84 -2.07 16.04
N ALA A 11 2.02 -2.36 16.60
CA ALA A 11 2.87 -1.32 17.16
C ALA A 11 3.44 -0.42 16.06
N GLN A 12 3.91 -1.00 14.95
CA GLN A 12 4.37 -0.25 13.78
C GLN A 12 3.25 0.57 13.13
N ILE A 13 2.02 0.03 13.07
CA ILE A 13 0.86 0.76 12.53
C ILE A 13 0.54 1.97 13.43
N LYS A 14 0.57 1.81 14.77
CA LYS A 14 0.36 2.91 15.71
C LYS A 14 1.43 3.99 15.56
N GLU A 15 2.70 3.60 15.52
CA GLU A 15 3.82 4.52 15.31
C GLU A 15 3.67 5.30 13.99
N ALA A 16 3.30 4.61 12.90
CA ALA A 16 3.03 5.27 11.63
C ALA A 16 1.85 6.26 11.71
N ALA A 17 0.78 5.90 12.43
CA ALA A 17 -0.38 6.76 12.62
C ALA A 17 -0.05 8.01 13.46
N GLU A 18 0.80 7.87 14.48
CA GLU A 18 1.27 8.98 15.33
C GLU A 18 2.09 10.03 14.56
N LEU A 19 2.69 9.67 13.42
CA LEU A 19 3.34 10.65 12.53
C LEU A 19 2.34 11.63 11.87
N GLY A 20 1.05 11.32 11.88
CA GLY A 20 -0.01 12.17 11.31
C GLY A 20 -0.03 12.23 9.78
N ILE A 21 0.68 11.35 9.09
CA ILE A 21 0.81 11.30 7.62
C ILE A 21 0.36 9.96 7.02
N LEU A 22 -0.22 9.07 7.83
CA LEU A 22 -0.65 7.75 7.38
C LEU A 22 -2.05 7.82 6.78
N ASP A 23 -2.20 7.37 5.52
CA ASP A 23 -3.46 7.35 4.78
C ASP A 23 -4.08 5.94 4.67
N GLY A 24 -3.36 4.89 5.09
CA GLY A 24 -3.86 3.52 4.98
C GLY A 24 -2.84 2.45 5.37
N CYS A 25 -3.26 1.20 5.21
CA CYS A 25 -2.41 0.05 5.52
C CYS A 25 -2.61 -1.07 4.50
N THR A 26 -1.52 -1.72 4.09
CA THR A 26 -1.60 -2.98 3.37
C THR A 26 -1.05 -4.11 4.22
N THR A 27 -1.67 -5.27 4.05
CA THR A 27 -1.19 -6.51 4.61
C THR A 27 -1.15 -7.60 3.54
N ASN A 28 -0.62 -8.74 3.90
CA ASN A 28 -0.69 -9.96 3.11
C ASN A 28 -0.54 -11.18 4.02
N PRO A 29 -0.81 -12.41 3.52
CA PRO A 29 -0.71 -13.63 4.32
C PRO A 29 0.66 -13.85 4.96
N SER A 30 1.74 -13.46 4.27
CA SER A 30 3.10 -13.60 4.79
C SER A 30 3.39 -12.66 5.97
N LEU A 31 2.88 -11.42 5.92
CA LEU A 31 3.00 -10.47 7.02
C LEU A 31 2.19 -10.91 8.24
N MET A 32 0.97 -11.43 8.04
CA MET A 32 0.16 -12.01 9.11
C MET A 32 0.87 -13.20 9.77
N ALA A 33 1.42 -14.12 8.96
CA ALA A 33 2.15 -15.27 9.47
C ALA A 33 3.40 -14.88 10.26
N LYS A 34 4.13 -13.85 9.83
CA LYS A 34 5.31 -13.32 10.52
C LYS A 34 4.99 -12.81 11.93
N GLU A 35 3.80 -12.25 12.12
CA GLU A 35 3.30 -11.81 13.43
C GLU A 35 2.63 -12.95 14.23
N GLY A 36 2.70 -14.20 13.75
CA GLY A 36 2.08 -15.36 14.40
C GLY A 36 0.56 -15.38 14.33
N ILE A 37 -0.05 -14.58 13.43
CA ILE A 37 -1.50 -14.49 13.28
C ILE A 37 -1.94 -15.52 12.26
N VAL A 38 -2.44 -16.64 12.78
CA VAL A 38 -2.87 -17.80 11.98
C VAL A 38 -4.33 -18.17 12.28
N GLY A 39 -4.97 -18.75 11.29
CA GLY A 39 -6.38 -19.13 11.35
C GLY A 39 -7.33 -17.98 11.02
N GLN A 40 -8.38 -18.29 10.25
CA GLN A 40 -9.30 -17.31 9.67
C GLN A 40 -9.89 -16.35 10.71
N LYS A 41 -10.33 -16.87 11.86
CA LYS A 41 -10.94 -16.05 12.93
C LYS A 41 -9.94 -15.02 13.47
N ASN A 42 -8.71 -15.45 13.76
CA ASN A 42 -7.68 -14.56 14.31
C ASN A 42 -7.27 -13.48 13.30
N VAL A 43 -7.14 -13.87 12.01
CA VAL A 43 -6.83 -12.92 10.93
C VAL A 43 -7.93 -11.86 10.79
N TRP A 44 -9.20 -12.25 10.85
CA TRP A 44 -10.32 -11.30 10.75
C TRP A 44 -10.40 -10.34 11.94
N GLU A 45 -10.22 -10.85 13.16
CA GLU A 45 -10.15 -9.98 14.35
C GLU A 45 -8.94 -9.04 14.29
N HIS A 46 -7.83 -9.50 13.72
CA HIS A 46 -6.66 -8.64 13.53
C HIS A 46 -6.92 -7.52 12.52
N TYR A 47 -7.62 -7.79 11.40
CA TYR A 47 -8.03 -6.76 10.46
C TYR A 47 -8.90 -5.68 11.12
N LYS A 48 -9.83 -6.05 12.00
CA LYS A 48 -10.64 -5.08 12.75
C LYS A 48 -9.76 -4.17 13.62
N LYS A 49 -8.80 -4.76 14.35
CA LYS A 49 -7.83 -3.98 15.16
C LYS A 49 -7.02 -3.01 14.32
N ILE A 50 -6.59 -3.41 13.13
CA ILE A 50 -5.91 -2.49 12.19
C ILE A 50 -6.85 -1.34 11.79
N CYS A 51 -8.09 -1.64 11.43
CA CYS A 51 -9.08 -0.64 11.05
C CYS A 51 -9.47 0.34 12.18
N GLU A 52 -9.30 -0.06 13.45
CA GLU A 52 -9.51 0.82 14.61
C GLU A 52 -8.36 1.85 14.77
N ILE A 53 -7.16 1.52 14.28
CA ILE A 53 -5.99 2.41 14.36
C ILE A 53 -5.90 3.32 13.12
N VAL A 54 -6.20 2.77 11.94
CA VAL A 54 -5.98 3.44 10.65
C VAL A 54 -7.26 4.17 10.22
N ASP A 55 -7.19 5.49 10.14
CA ASP A 55 -8.25 6.29 9.52
C ASP A 55 -8.04 6.36 8.00
N GLY A 56 -8.33 5.25 7.33
CA GLY A 56 -8.11 5.10 5.89
C GLY A 56 -8.30 3.66 5.42
N ASP A 57 -7.98 3.43 4.15
CA ASP A 57 -8.19 2.12 3.51
C ASP A 57 -7.20 1.05 4.03
N VAL A 58 -7.73 -0.14 4.33
CA VAL A 58 -6.96 -1.30 4.82
C VAL A 58 -7.14 -2.47 3.86
N SER A 59 -6.06 -2.85 3.17
CA SER A 59 -6.08 -3.97 2.23
C SER A 59 -6.03 -5.32 2.95
N ALA A 60 -7.11 -6.10 2.81
CA ALA A 60 -7.28 -7.44 3.35
C ALA A 60 -7.35 -8.47 2.22
N GLU A 61 -6.38 -9.40 2.19
CA GLU A 61 -6.17 -10.29 1.05
C GLU A 61 -6.96 -11.60 1.17
N VAL A 62 -7.62 -12.01 0.08
CA VAL A 62 -8.24 -13.32 -0.06
C VAL A 62 -7.17 -14.39 -0.26
N ILE A 63 -7.46 -15.63 0.20
CA ILE A 63 -6.56 -16.78 0.04
C ILE A 63 -7.02 -17.69 -1.10
N ALA A 64 -8.33 -17.74 -1.37
CA ALA A 64 -8.88 -18.53 -2.44
C ALA A 64 -8.29 -18.12 -3.81
N THR A 65 -8.11 -19.11 -4.69
CA THR A 65 -7.60 -18.91 -6.06
C THR A 65 -8.65 -19.14 -7.13
N ASP A 66 -9.82 -19.67 -6.76
CA ASP A 66 -10.98 -19.82 -7.63
C ASP A 66 -12.00 -18.69 -7.43
N TYR A 67 -12.79 -18.42 -8.46
CA TYR A 67 -13.75 -17.31 -8.48
C TYR A 67 -14.76 -17.35 -7.32
N LYS A 68 -15.36 -18.51 -7.07
CA LYS A 68 -16.37 -18.66 -6.02
C LYS A 68 -15.79 -18.44 -4.63
N GLY A 69 -14.65 -19.05 -4.36
CA GLY A 69 -13.92 -18.87 -3.10
C GLY A 69 -13.54 -17.40 -2.87
N MET A 70 -13.01 -16.71 -3.89
CA MET A 70 -12.70 -15.27 -3.81
C MET A 70 -13.93 -14.43 -3.47
N LEU A 71 -15.09 -14.71 -4.08
CA LEU A 71 -16.32 -13.99 -3.78
C LEU A 71 -16.80 -14.23 -2.34
N ASP A 72 -16.75 -15.49 -1.90
CA ASP A 72 -17.18 -15.86 -0.55
C ASP A 72 -16.30 -15.24 0.55
N GLU A 73 -14.97 -15.27 0.35
CA GLU A 73 -14.02 -14.62 1.25
C GLU A 73 -14.11 -13.09 1.21
N GLY A 74 -14.09 -12.51 0.01
CA GLY A 74 -14.08 -11.08 -0.17
C GLY A 74 -15.32 -10.38 0.37
N LYS A 75 -16.52 -10.99 0.20
CA LYS A 75 -17.76 -10.48 0.81
C LYS A 75 -17.72 -10.50 2.33
N LYS A 76 -17.09 -11.51 2.92
CA LYS A 76 -16.92 -11.58 4.39
C LYS A 76 -15.92 -10.55 4.88
N LEU A 77 -14.78 -10.40 4.18
CA LEU A 77 -13.79 -9.37 4.49
C LEU A 77 -14.39 -7.96 4.42
N ALA A 78 -15.09 -7.63 3.33
CA ALA A 78 -15.71 -6.32 3.15
C ALA A 78 -16.72 -5.94 4.27
N LYS A 79 -17.32 -6.94 4.92
CA LYS A 79 -18.25 -6.73 6.05
C LYS A 79 -17.57 -6.51 7.39
N LEU A 80 -16.27 -6.72 7.51
CA LEU A 80 -15.55 -6.57 8.78
C LEU A 80 -15.49 -5.11 9.24
N HIS A 81 -15.25 -4.20 8.31
CA HIS A 81 -15.16 -2.76 8.57
C HIS A 81 -15.29 -1.95 7.27
N LYS A 82 -15.77 -0.71 7.36
CA LYS A 82 -15.93 0.21 6.21
C LYS A 82 -14.61 0.55 5.48
N ASN A 83 -13.49 0.45 6.18
CA ASN A 83 -12.15 0.74 5.65
C ASN A 83 -11.55 -0.44 4.87
N ILE A 84 -12.17 -1.62 4.89
CA ILE A 84 -11.63 -2.79 4.20
C ILE A 84 -11.71 -2.61 2.69
N VAL A 85 -10.55 -2.84 2.06
CA VAL A 85 -10.36 -2.99 0.62
C VAL A 85 -9.98 -4.43 0.37
N VAL A 86 -10.78 -5.16 -0.40
CA VAL A 86 -10.55 -6.58 -0.67
C VAL A 86 -9.37 -6.72 -1.64
N LYS A 87 -8.27 -7.33 -1.18
CA LYS A 87 -7.07 -7.52 -1.98
C LYS A 87 -7.14 -8.86 -2.72
N VAL A 88 -7.00 -8.81 -4.05
CA VAL A 88 -7.26 -9.93 -4.96
C VAL A 88 -6.07 -10.10 -5.90
N PRO A 89 -5.53 -11.33 -6.08
CA PRO A 89 -4.37 -11.54 -6.96
C PRO A 89 -4.72 -11.35 -8.44
N MET A 90 -3.73 -10.90 -9.22
CA MET A 90 -3.83 -10.68 -10.67
C MET A 90 -3.78 -12.01 -11.43
N ILE A 91 -4.85 -12.78 -11.32
CA ILE A 91 -5.11 -14.00 -12.09
C ILE A 91 -6.47 -13.90 -12.78
N ARG A 92 -6.73 -14.79 -13.73
CA ARG A 92 -7.97 -14.76 -14.52
C ARG A 92 -9.23 -14.73 -13.66
N GLU A 93 -9.30 -15.58 -12.65
CA GLU A 93 -10.43 -15.62 -11.71
C GLU A 93 -10.48 -14.39 -10.80
N GLY A 94 -9.32 -13.82 -10.47
CA GLY A 94 -9.20 -12.57 -9.71
C GLY A 94 -9.77 -11.37 -10.47
N VAL A 95 -9.49 -11.25 -11.76
CA VAL A 95 -10.05 -10.17 -12.62
C VAL A 95 -11.60 -10.26 -12.66
N LYS A 96 -12.16 -11.46 -12.77
CA LYS A 96 -13.61 -11.67 -12.70
C LYS A 96 -14.17 -11.26 -11.33
N ALA A 97 -13.47 -11.62 -10.24
CA ALA A 97 -13.89 -11.27 -8.89
C ALA A 97 -13.83 -9.74 -8.66
N ILE A 98 -12.78 -9.07 -9.14
CA ILE A 98 -12.67 -7.60 -9.08
C ILE A 98 -13.85 -6.94 -9.80
N LYS A 99 -14.19 -7.40 -11.02
CA LYS A 99 -15.35 -6.88 -11.75
C LYS A 99 -16.64 -7.04 -10.95
N TYR A 100 -16.87 -8.22 -10.38
CA TYR A 100 -18.03 -8.45 -9.52
C TYR A 100 -18.06 -7.50 -8.33
N PHE A 101 -16.94 -7.33 -7.62
CA PHE A 101 -16.85 -6.46 -6.44
C PHE A 101 -17.08 -4.99 -6.82
N SER A 102 -16.49 -4.54 -7.93
CA SER A 102 -16.69 -3.18 -8.46
C SER A 102 -18.16 -2.90 -8.75
N ASP A 103 -18.87 -3.84 -9.41
CA ASP A 103 -20.30 -3.70 -9.73
C ASP A 103 -21.20 -3.68 -8.48
N HIS A 104 -20.67 -4.15 -7.34
CA HIS A 104 -21.39 -4.18 -6.05
C HIS A 104 -20.88 -3.15 -5.05
N GLY A 105 -20.09 -2.16 -5.48
CA GLY A 105 -19.59 -1.08 -4.63
C GLY A 105 -18.55 -1.51 -3.58
N ILE A 106 -17.92 -2.68 -3.73
CA ILE A 106 -16.86 -3.17 -2.86
C ILE A 106 -15.52 -2.75 -3.43
N LYS A 107 -14.74 -1.99 -2.64
CA LYS A 107 -13.39 -1.56 -3.02
C LYS A 107 -12.45 -2.76 -3.15
N THR A 108 -11.59 -2.73 -4.19
CA THR A 108 -10.59 -3.78 -4.41
C THR A 108 -9.20 -3.23 -4.64
N ASN A 109 -8.19 -4.03 -4.24
CA ASN A 109 -6.78 -3.82 -4.57
C ASN A 109 -6.28 -5.03 -5.38
N CYS A 110 -6.03 -4.85 -6.67
CA CYS A 110 -5.47 -5.89 -7.51
C CYS A 110 -3.98 -6.04 -7.26
N THR A 111 -3.57 -7.16 -6.65
CA THR A 111 -2.18 -7.38 -6.23
C THR A 111 -1.40 -8.28 -7.20
N LEU A 112 -0.07 -8.33 -7.05
CA LEU A 112 0.86 -9.09 -7.88
C LEU A 112 0.87 -8.62 -9.35
N ILE A 113 0.95 -7.30 -9.53
CA ILE A 113 1.10 -6.67 -10.84
C ILE A 113 2.59 -6.52 -11.18
N PHE A 114 2.97 -7.03 -12.35
CA PHE A 114 4.35 -7.02 -12.85
C PHE A 114 4.48 -6.54 -14.31
N SER A 115 3.35 -6.15 -14.94
CA SER A 115 3.37 -5.63 -16.31
C SER A 115 2.27 -4.61 -16.56
N PRO A 116 2.45 -3.69 -17.55
CA PRO A 116 1.42 -2.75 -17.94
C PRO A 116 0.13 -3.43 -18.46
N GLY A 117 0.27 -4.58 -19.14
CA GLY A 117 -0.87 -5.35 -19.63
C GLY A 117 -1.78 -5.83 -18.49
N GLN A 118 -1.19 -6.30 -17.37
CA GLN A 118 -1.93 -6.66 -16.16
C GLN A 118 -2.64 -5.44 -15.57
N ALA A 119 -1.98 -4.28 -15.56
CA ALA A 119 -2.55 -3.04 -15.04
C ALA A 119 -3.77 -2.59 -15.85
N ILE A 120 -3.75 -2.71 -17.18
CA ILE A 120 -4.91 -2.43 -18.05
C ILE A 120 -6.10 -3.33 -17.67
N LEU A 121 -5.87 -4.63 -17.48
CA LEU A 121 -6.94 -5.57 -17.11
C LEU A 121 -7.55 -5.23 -15.74
N ALA A 122 -6.72 -4.89 -14.75
CA ALA A 122 -7.19 -4.47 -13.42
C ALA A 122 -8.06 -3.21 -13.49
N ALA A 123 -7.64 -2.20 -14.25
CA ALA A 123 -8.39 -0.96 -14.44
C ALA A 123 -9.72 -1.20 -15.16
N LYS A 124 -9.72 -2.01 -16.23
CA LYS A 124 -10.95 -2.36 -16.95
C LYS A 124 -11.93 -3.17 -16.10
N ALA A 125 -11.45 -3.95 -15.15
CA ALA A 125 -12.28 -4.66 -14.18
C ALA A 125 -12.85 -3.72 -13.09
N GLY A 126 -12.38 -2.48 -12.99
CA GLY A 126 -12.85 -1.49 -12.01
C GLY A 126 -12.18 -1.61 -10.64
N ALA A 127 -10.94 -2.10 -10.57
CA ALA A 127 -10.18 -2.09 -9.33
C ALA A 127 -10.04 -0.66 -8.77
N THR A 128 -10.20 -0.48 -7.45
CA THR A 128 -9.96 0.81 -6.78
C THR A 128 -8.47 1.12 -6.77
N TYR A 129 -7.68 0.13 -6.42
CA TYR A 129 -6.21 0.15 -6.42
C TYR A 129 -5.65 -0.99 -7.25
N LEU A 130 -4.46 -0.80 -7.77
CA LEU A 130 -3.61 -1.88 -8.24
C LEU A 130 -2.23 -1.76 -7.59
N SER A 131 -1.61 -2.89 -7.28
CA SER A 131 -0.31 -2.94 -6.62
C SER A 131 0.78 -3.47 -7.55
N PRO A 132 1.51 -2.61 -8.29
CA PRO A 132 2.73 -3.00 -9.00
C PRO A 132 3.86 -3.23 -8.00
N PHE A 133 4.56 -4.35 -8.14
CA PHE A 133 5.59 -4.81 -7.20
C PHE A 133 6.98 -4.40 -7.67
N ILE A 134 7.37 -3.15 -7.40
CA ILE A 134 8.62 -2.58 -7.92
C ILE A 134 9.86 -3.33 -7.41
N GLY A 135 9.98 -3.55 -6.10
CA GLY A 135 11.18 -4.17 -5.55
C GLY A 135 11.38 -5.63 -5.97
N ARG A 136 10.30 -6.37 -6.29
CA ARG A 136 10.45 -7.72 -6.87
C ARG A 136 10.94 -7.71 -8.31
N LEU A 137 10.64 -6.67 -9.07
CA LEU A 137 11.22 -6.48 -10.40
C LEU A 137 12.71 -6.17 -10.28
N ASP A 138 13.10 -5.30 -9.36
CA ASP A 138 14.51 -5.01 -9.10
C ASP A 138 15.30 -6.27 -8.69
N ASP A 139 14.68 -7.18 -7.91
CA ASP A 139 15.28 -8.46 -7.50
C ASP A 139 15.67 -9.35 -8.72
N ILE A 140 15.05 -9.13 -9.88
CA ILE A 140 15.35 -9.85 -11.15
C ILE A 140 16.00 -8.96 -12.21
N ASN A 141 16.62 -7.86 -11.79
CA ASN A 141 17.29 -6.89 -12.66
C ASN A 141 16.37 -6.22 -13.71
N SER A 142 15.09 -6.03 -13.37
CA SER A 142 14.14 -5.23 -14.14
C SER A 142 13.82 -3.95 -13.37
N ASP A 143 13.81 -2.79 -14.05
CA ASP A 143 13.49 -1.52 -13.40
C ASP A 143 12.01 -1.47 -12.99
N GLY A 144 11.76 -1.56 -11.68
CA GLY A 144 10.41 -1.51 -11.12
C GLY A 144 9.76 -0.12 -11.22
N ILE A 145 10.55 0.95 -11.25
CA ILE A 145 10.05 2.33 -11.39
C ILE A 145 9.56 2.58 -12.81
N GLU A 146 10.22 2.01 -13.82
CA GLU A 146 9.76 2.09 -15.21
C GLU A 146 8.35 1.51 -15.37
N LEU A 147 8.00 0.46 -14.64
CA LEU A 147 6.63 -0.07 -14.62
C LEU A 147 5.62 0.97 -14.13
N ILE A 148 5.95 1.77 -13.11
CA ILE A 148 5.06 2.84 -12.63
C ILE A 148 4.86 3.90 -13.71
N HIS A 149 5.93 4.36 -14.37
CA HIS A 149 5.87 5.33 -15.47
C HIS A 149 4.96 4.85 -16.61
N GLN A 150 5.13 3.59 -17.05
CA GLN A 150 4.32 3.00 -18.10
C GLN A 150 2.85 2.92 -17.72
N ILE A 151 2.53 2.49 -16.50
CA ILE A 151 1.14 2.40 -16.03
C ILE A 151 0.54 3.81 -15.93
N ARG A 152 1.26 4.79 -15.37
CA ARG A 152 0.77 6.17 -15.25
C ARG A 152 0.46 6.76 -16.60
N HIS A 153 1.38 6.63 -17.55
CA HIS A 153 1.18 7.11 -18.92
C HIS A 153 -0.07 6.50 -19.59
N ILE A 154 -0.26 5.19 -19.45
CA ILE A 154 -1.44 4.51 -19.98
C ILE A 154 -2.71 5.01 -19.29
N TYR A 155 -2.69 5.14 -17.97
CA TYR A 155 -3.86 5.55 -17.20
C TYR A 155 -4.27 6.99 -17.52
N ASP A 156 -3.33 7.88 -17.76
CA ASP A 156 -3.60 9.25 -18.18
C ASP A 156 -4.21 9.31 -19.58
N ASN A 157 -3.71 8.52 -20.54
CA ASN A 157 -4.25 8.44 -21.89
C ASN A 157 -5.73 8.03 -21.93
N TYR A 158 -6.13 7.10 -21.06
CA TYR A 158 -7.48 6.56 -21.01
C TYR A 158 -8.31 7.05 -19.82
N GLN A 159 -7.76 7.94 -19.00
CA GLN A 159 -8.39 8.50 -17.80
C GLN A 159 -8.95 7.43 -16.86
N PHE A 160 -8.22 6.33 -16.69
CA PHE A 160 -8.58 5.29 -15.73
C PHE A 160 -8.61 5.85 -14.31
N LYS A 161 -9.63 5.45 -13.53
CA LYS A 161 -9.83 5.92 -12.15
C LYS A 161 -9.10 5.07 -11.11
N THR A 162 -8.61 3.90 -11.50
CA THR A 162 -7.84 2.99 -10.64
C THR A 162 -6.56 3.68 -10.17
N GLN A 163 -6.32 3.71 -8.88
CA GLN A 163 -5.14 4.33 -8.27
C GLN A 163 -3.95 3.38 -8.32
N ILE A 164 -2.78 3.90 -8.68
CA ILE A 164 -1.51 3.18 -8.69
C ILE A 164 -0.96 3.16 -7.26
N LEU A 165 -1.00 2.00 -6.61
CA LEU A 165 -0.47 1.76 -5.28
C LEU A 165 0.86 1.02 -5.39
N ALA A 166 1.98 1.76 -5.50
CA ALA A 166 3.32 1.19 -5.60
C ALA A 166 3.64 0.33 -4.37
N ALA A 167 3.95 -0.95 -4.60
CA ALA A 167 4.16 -1.95 -3.56
C ALA A 167 5.53 -2.63 -3.68
N SER A 168 5.89 -3.42 -2.66
CA SER A 168 7.23 -4.03 -2.58
C SER A 168 8.35 -2.98 -2.55
N VAL A 169 8.08 -1.83 -1.97
CA VAL A 169 9.02 -0.73 -1.78
C VAL A 169 10.07 -1.14 -0.73
N ARG A 170 11.35 -0.86 -0.99
CA ARG A 170 12.47 -1.34 -0.18
C ARG A 170 13.13 -0.24 0.67
N ASN A 171 13.04 1.02 0.25
CA ASN A 171 13.78 2.12 0.87
C ASN A 171 13.14 3.48 0.57
N ALA A 172 13.64 4.54 1.21
CA ALA A 172 13.17 5.92 1.03
C ALA A 172 13.32 6.43 -0.41
N LEU A 173 14.39 6.04 -1.13
CA LEU A 173 14.59 6.46 -2.53
C LEU A 173 13.50 5.92 -3.45
N HIS A 174 13.03 4.69 -3.23
CA HIS A 174 11.88 4.15 -3.98
C HIS A 174 10.62 5.00 -3.78
N ILE A 175 10.39 5.53 -2.56
CA ILE A 175 9.25 6.40 -2.27
C ILE A 175 9.31 7.67 -3.14
N VAL A 176 10.49 8.32 -3.17
CA VAL A 176 10.71 9.54 -3.96
C VAL A 176 10.51 9.25 -5.46
N LYS A 177 11.13 8.19 -5.97
CA LYS A 177 10.98 7.79 -7.38
C LYS A 177 9.55 7.42 -7.76
N CYS A 178 8.79 6.76 -6.87
CA CYS A 178 7.37 6.49 -7.09
C CYS A 178 6.55 7.77 -7.17
N ALA A 179 6.88 8.78 -6.34
CA ALA A 179 6.23 10.08 -6.39
C ALA A 179 6.53 10.81 -7.72
N GLU A 180 7.78 10.82 -8.16
CA GLU A 180 8.21 11.38 -9.45
C GLU A 180 7.53 10.68 -10.63
N ALA A 181 7.37 9.36 -10.55
CA ALA A 181 6.71 8.54 -11.57
C ALA A 181 5.17 8.68 -11.57
N GLY A 182 4.58 9.41 -10.61
CA GLY A 182 3.14 9.66 -10.55
C GLY A 182 2.32 8.55 -9.91
N ALA A 183 2.88 7.75 -9.00
CA ALA A 183 2.09 6.84 -8.18
C ALA A 183 1.11 7.61 -7.29
N ASP A 184 -0.14 7.13 -7.20
CA ASP A 184 -1.16 7.76 -6.36
C ASP A 184 -0.96 7.43 -4.87
N VAL A 185 -0.44 6.24 -4.60
CA VAL A 185 -0.20 5.68 -3.28
C VAL A 185 1.13 4.94 -3.27
N VAL A 186 1.87 5.01 -2.18
CA VAL A 186 3.00 4.12 -1.90
C VAL A 186 2.70 3.31 -0.65
N THR A 187 2.92 1.99 -0.69
CA THR A 187 2.92 1.16 0.52
C THR A 187 4.29 0.58 0.78
N CYS A 188 4.79 0.77 1.98
CA CYS A 188 6.15 0.40 2.34
C CYS A 188 6.30 0.08 3.83
N PRO A 189 7.37 -0.62 4.22
CA PRO A 189 7.71 -0.79 5.62
C PRO A 189 7.89 0.57 6.33
N LEU A 190 7.52 0.64 7.60
CA LEU A 190 7.65 1.86 8.41
C LEU A 190 9.05 2.49 8.33
N ASN A 191 10.11 1.67 8.36
CA ASN A 191 11.49 2.15 8.25
C ASN A 191 11.78 2.93 6.95
N SER A 192 11.08 2.64 5.86
CA SER A 192 11.22 3.39 4.62
C SER A 192 10.60 4.78 4.73
N ILE A 193 9.48 4.93 5.45
CA ILE A 193 8.85 6.22 5.75
C ILE A 193 9.74 7.03 6.68
N VAL A 194 10.19 6.42 7.78
CA VAL A 194 11.09 7.07 8.76
C VAL A 194 12.40 7.50 8.09
N GLY A 195 12.89 6.73 7.12
CA GLY A 195 14.08 7.08 6.34
C GLY A 195 14.00 8.41 5.59
N LEU A 196 12.79 8.93 5.31
CA LEU A 196 12.61 10.24 4.67
C LEU A 196 12.97 11.43 5.59
N PHE A 197 12.97 11.25 6.90
CA PHE A 197 13.32 12.30 7.85
C PHE A 197 14.83 12.56 7.93
N TYR A 198 15.68 11.59 7.56
CA TYR A 198 17.11 11.67 7.77
C TYR A 198 17.82 12.50 6.71
N HIS A 199 18.32 13.66 7.11
CA HIS A 199 19.17 14.48 6.26
C HIS A 199 20.25 15.19 7.10
N PRO A 200 21.56 15.02 6.79
CA PRO A 200 22.65 15.59 7.59
C PRO A 200 22.59 17.11 7.74
N LEU A 201 22.08 17.82 6.74
CA LEU A 201 21.94 19.27 6.80
C LEU A 201 20.80 19.72 7.72
N THR A 202 19.76 18.91 7.90
CA THR A 202 18.68 19.17 8.87
C THR A 202 19.25 19.10 10.30
N ASP A 203 20.01 18.06 10.61
CA ASP A 203 20.61 17.87 11.93
C ASP A 203 21.60 19.03 12.24
N LYS A 204 22.45 19.35 11.26
CA LYS A 204 23.41 20.47 11.39
C LYS A 204 22.72 21.81 11.56
N GLY A 205 21.66 22.06 10.76
CA GLY A 205 20.88 23.29 10.81
C GLY A 205 20.17 23.46 12.16
N LEU A 206 19.54 22.39 12.66
CA LEU A 206 18.88 22.40 13.97
C LEU A 206 19.87 22.69 15.09
N ALA A 207 21.03 22.03 15.10
CA ALA A 207 22.08 22.27 16.09
C ALA A 207 22.57 23.72 16.06
N GLN A 208 22.74 24.31 14.86
CA GLN A 208 23.13 25.72 14.71
C GLN A 208 22.06 26.66 15.27
N PHE A 209 20.79 26.46 14.95
CA PHE A 209 19.69 27.31 15.45
C PHE A 209 19.59 27.28 16.97
N LEU A 210 19.74 26.11 17.59
CA LEU A 210 19.75 25.98 19.06
C LEU A 210 20.93 26.73 19.68
N ALA A 211 22.14 26.59 19.13
CA ALA A 211 23.32 27.29 19.60
C ALA A 211 23.20 28.85 19.49
N ASP A 212 22.63 29.33 18.41
CA ASP A 212 22.42 30.78 18.21
C ASP A 212 21.34 31.33 19.14
N HIS A 213 20.26 30.57 19.39
CA HIS A 213 19.24 30.93 20.37
C HIS A 213 19.83 31.03 21.79
N GLU A 214 20.64 30.07 22.22
CA GLU A 214 21.29 30.09 23.52
C GLU A 214 22.23 31.30 23.70
N LYS A 215 23.01 31.65 22.65
CA LYS A 215 23.89 32.83 22.68
C LYS A 215 23.10 34.14 22.79
N ALA A 216 21.96 34.25 22.11
CA ALA A 216 21.11 35.43 22.15
C ALA A 216 20.51 35.67 23.54
N ASN A 217 20.15 34.60 24.25
CA ASN A 217 19.56 34.68 25.59
C ASN A 217 20.55 34.83 26.75
N LYS A 218 21.87 34.77 26.48
CA LYS A 218 22.94 35.02 27.46
C LYS A 218 23.43 36.48 27.45
N LYS A 219 22.88 37.32 26.60
CA LYS A 219 23.09 38.77 26.57
C LYS A 219 21.95 39.48 27.30
#